data_4c2f481d4337683fd1c4a7ea89bf0803
#
_entry.id   4c2f481d4337683fd1c4a7ea89bf0803
#
_cell.length_a   1.000
_cell.length_b   1.000
_cell.length_c   1.000
_cell.angle_alpha   90.00
_cell.angle_beta   90.00
_cell.angle_gamma   90.00
#
_symmetry.space_group_name_H-M   'P 1'
#
loop_
_entity.id
_entity.type
_entity.pdbx_description
1 polymer ?
#
loop_
_entity_poly.entity_id
_entity_poly.type
_entity_poly.pdbx_seq_one_letter_code
_entity_poly.pdbx_strand_id
1 'polypeptide(L)'
;MVLGISLALAACNQPDKKGDETKTTGSTGTAKKEVAQQATIDAAKAAPNLYKVVSDTMGIRIVEVTYKPGDSSAWHSHPDYAIYAAEGGTATFYGKDGLKMENEMKTGTIMVRHGEFHSVKNTGKTTLKVILVEVNRPMGTMAWDAANDAVKVAGNLYKVAADTLGIRVLQINYKPGQSSALHSHPDNALYVIEGSKGEFTDKAGKKTVVELKKGMMMIGPAETHSVKNIGTTTMKAILVEISRPMK
;
A
#
# COMPACT_ATOMS: atom_id res chain seq x y z
N MET A 1 13.44 -6.74 -41.87
CA MET A 1 12.56 -7.73 -42.52
C MET A 1 11.34 -7.88 -41.61
N VAL A 2 10.25 -7.21 -42.00
CA VAL A 2 9.03 -7.04 -41.25
C VAL A 2 8.03 -8.07 -41.78
N LEU A 3 7.43 -8.85 -40.89
CA LEU A 3 6.28 -9.68 -41.26
C LEU A 3 5.09 -9.25 -40.38
N GLY A 4 4.18 -8.49 -41.00
CA GLY A 4 2.88 -8.20 -40.46
C GLY A 4 1.91 -9.34 -40.80
N ILE A 5 1.04 -9.69 -39.85
CA ILE A 5 -0.10 -10.57 -40.08
C ILE A 5 -1.36 -9.78 -39.81
N SER A 6 -2.07 -9.44 -40.91
CA SER A 6 -3.42 -8.89 -40.89
C SER A 6 -4.43 -10.04 -40.79
N LEU A 7 -5.42 -9.95 -39.89
CA LEU A 7 -6.55 -10.86 -39.88
C LEU A 7 -7.81 -10.11 -40.29
N ALA A 8 -8.42 -10.56 -41.37
CA ALA A 8 -9.60 -9.97 -42.02
C ALA A 8 -10.89 -10.40 -41.33
N LEU A 9 -11.81 -9.43 -41.20
CA LEU A 9 -13.20 -9.66 -40.83
C LEU A 9 -13.96 -10.20 -42.06
N ALA A 10 -14.70 -11.26 -41.86
CA ALA A 10 -15.73 -11.71 -42.81
C ALA A 10 -17.13 -11.46 -42.23
N ALA A 11 -17.89 -10.62 -42.91
CA ALA A 11 -19.29 -10.40 -42.67
C ALA A 11 -20.10 -11.44 -43.50
N CYS A 12 -21.10 -12.07 -42.90
CA CYS A 12 -22.11 -12.82 -43.65
C CYS A 12 -23.51 -12.25 -43.37
N ASN A 13 -24.19 -11.96 -44.48
CA ASN A 13 -25.51 -11.39 -44.65
C ASN A 13 -26.62 -12.38 -44.27
N GLN A 14 -27.81 -11.78 -43.99
CA GLN A 14 -29.14 -12.35 -43.74
C GLN A 14 -29.73 -13.11 -44.95
N PRO A 15 -30.89 -13.82 -44.74
CA PRO A 15 -32.13 -13.20 -45.13
C PRO A 15 -33.35 -13.40 -44.18
N ASP A 16 -34.27 -12.43 -44.30
CA ASP A 16 -35.55 -12.31 -43.66
C ASP A 16 -36.55 -13.47 -43.90
N LYS A 17 -37.37 -13.81 -42.89
CA LYS A 17 -38.75 -14.36 -43.07
C LYS A 17 -39.70 -13.75 -42.04
N LYS A 18 -40.79 -13.17 -42.60
CA LYS A 18 -42.02 -12.70 -41.95
C LYS A 18 -42.86 -13.86 -41.42
N GLY A 19 -43.65 -13.56 -40.38
CA GLY A 19 -44.94 -14.22 -39.97
C GLY A 19 -44.91 -14.56 -38.48
N ASP A 20 -45.72 -14.06 -37.69
CA ASP A 20 -47.11 -13.99 -37.40
C ASP A 20 -47.31 -13.60 -35.90
N GLU A 21 -48.29 -12.77 -35.61
CA GLU A 21 -48.60 -12.23 -34.29
C GLU A 21 -49.29 -13.28 -33.41
N THR A 22 -48.81 -13.44 -32.16
CA THR A 22 -49.71 -13.82 -31.06
C THR A 22 -49.28 -13.10 -29.78
N LYS A 23 -50.18 -12.27 -29.32
CA LYS A 23 -50.16 -11.50 -28.08
C LYS A 23 -50.13 -12.44 -26.88
N THR A 24 -49.08 -12.42 -26.09
CA THR A 24 -49.15 -12.91 -24.70
C THR A 24 -48.45 -11.90 -23.78
N THR A 25 -49.27 -11.30 -22.94
CA THR A 25 -48.83 -10.43 -21.83
C THR A 25 -48.07 -11.26 -20.81
N GLY A 26 -46.76 -11.09 -20.81
CA GLY A 26 -45.86 -11.65 -19.80
C GLY A 26 -44.98 -10.55 -19.23
N SER A 27 -45.34 -10.07 -18.05
CA SER A 27 -44.52 -9.16 -17.26
C SER A 27 -43.21 -9.86 -16.88
N THR A 28 -42.16 -9.63 -17.63
CA THR A 28 -40.81 -10.00 -17.20
C THR A 28 -40.22 -8.85 -16.39
N GLY A 29 -40.51 -8.85 -15.10
CA GLY A 29 -39.74 -8.08 -14.13
C GLY A 29 -38.30 -8.56 -14.16
N THR A 30 -37.44 -7.82 -14.84
CA THR A 30 -35.99 -7.94 -14.64
C THR A 30 -35.67 -7.54 -13.22
N ALA A 31 -35.63 -8.51 -12.31
CA ALA A 31 -35.06 -8.33 -10.99
C ALA A 31 -33.60 -7.91 -11.17
N LYS A 32 -33.32 -6.61 -11.10
CA LYS A 32 -31.99 -6.12 -10.82
C LYS A 32 -31.59 -6.78 -9.49
N LYS A 33 -30.70 -7.74 -9.57
CA LYS A 33 -30.00 -8.28 -8.39
C LYS A 33 -29.26 -7.09 -7.80
N GLU A 34 -29.84 -6.43 -6.80
CA GLU A 34 -29.10 -5.49 -5.95
C GLU A 34 -27.94 -6.27 -5.39
N VAL A 35 -26.75 -5.93 -5.87
CA VAL A 35 -25.52 -6.34 -5.21
C VAL A 35 -25.56 -5.60 -3.88
N ALA A 36 -26.00 -6.29 -2.82
CA ALA A 36 -26.02 -5.76 -1.48
C ALA A 36 -24.60 -5.21 -1.22
N GLN A 37 -24.51 -3.90 -1.01
CA GLN A 37 -23.27 -3.22 -0.67
C GLN A 37 -22.83 -3.82 0.66
N GLN A 38 -21.89 -4.76 0.60
CA GLN A 38 -21.40 -5.47 1.78
C GLN A 38 -20.72 -4.45 2.68
N ALA A 39 -21.22 -4.33 3.90
CA ALA A 39 -20.64 -3.44 4.90
C ALA A 39 -19.13 -3.69 4.99
N THR A 40 -18.35 -2.63 4.76
CA THR A 40 -16.90 -2.67 4.92
C THR A 40 -16.59 -2.84 6.41
N ILE A 41 -16.06 -4.01 6.78
CA ILE A 41 -15.68 -4.29 8.16
C ILE A 41 -14.20 -3.97 8.30
N ASP A 42 -13.89 -2.97 9.08
CA ASP A 42 -12.52 -2.57 9.39
C ASP A 42 -11.70 -3.72 9.98
N ALA A 43 -10.47 -3.92 9.52
CA ALA A 43 -9.62 -5.04 9.91
C ALA A 43 -9.32 -5.05 11.42
N ALA A 44 -9.03 -3.88 12.00
CA ALA A 44 -8.74 -3.77 13.44
C ALA A 44 -9.97 -4.01 14.31
N LYS A 45 -11.19 -3.80 13.77
CA LYS A 45 -12.45 -4.16 14.45
C LYS A 45 -12.79 -5.63 14.28
N ALA A 46 -12.54 -6.19 13.09
CA ALA A 46 -12.86 -7.59 12.79
C ALA A 46 -11.92 -8.58 13.51
N ALA A 47 -10.66 -8.23 13.67
CA ALA A 47 -9.63 -9.08 14.26
C ALA A 47 -8.64 -8.27 15.13
N PRO A 48 -9.07 -7.64 16.24
CA PRO A 48 -8.27 -6.71 17.04
C PRO A 48 -7.01 -7.34 17.66
N ASN A 49 -7.00 -8.65 17.83
CA ASN A 49 -5.83 -9.39 18.34
C ASN A 49 -4.73 -9.55 17.29
N LEU A 50 -5.04 -9.37 15.99
CA LEU A 50 -4.12 -9.54 14.89
C LEU A 50 -3.71 -8.19 14.27
N TYR A 51 -4.61 -7.20 14.26
CA TYR A 51 -4.45 -5.88 13.66
C TYR A 51 -4.43 -4.80 14.72
N LYS A 52 -3.25 -4.26 15.01
CA LYS A 52 -3.08 -3.20 16.01
C LYS A 52 -2.85 -1.85 15.30
N VAL A 53 -3.78 -0.93 15.43
CA VAL A 53 -3.60 0.45 14.97
C VAL A 53 -2.54 1.13 15.83
N VAL A 54 -1.45 1.59 15.19
CA VAL A 54 -0.35 2.30 15.84
C VAL A 54 -0.55 3.81 15.78
N SER A 55 -1.00 4.30 14.62
CA SER A 55 -1.29 5.72 14.39
C SER A 55 -2.37 5.84 13.32
N ASP A 56 -3.26 6.81 13.47
CA ASP A 56 -4.33 7.13 12.51
C ASP A 56 -4.53 8.64 12.50
N THR A 57 -3.99 9.30 11.49
CA THR A 57 -4.09 10.74 11.31
C THR A 57 -3.89 11.12 9.85
N MET A 58 -4.36 12.31 9.45
CA MET A 58 -4.18 12.84 8.09
C MET A 58 -4.72 11.89 6.99
N GLY A 59 -5.69 11.04 7.30
CA GLY A 59 -6.18 10.02 6.36
C GLY A 59 -5.15 8.93 6.04
N ILE A 60 -4.13 8.78 6.85
CA ILE A 60 -3.08 7.74 6.79
C ILE A 60 -3.16 6.95 8.09
N ARG A 61 -3.16 5.62 8.00
CA ARG A 61 -3.21 4.75 9.18
C ARG A 61 -2.08 3.72 9.12
N ILE A 62 -1.29 3.63 10.18
CA ILE A 62 -0.28 2.57 10.35
C ILE A 62 -0.88 1.47 11.19
N VAL A 63 -0.86 0.25 10.67
CA VAL A 63 -1.36 -0.95 11.36
C VAL A 63 -0.25 -1.99 11.44
N GLU A 64 0.09 -2.41 12.66
CA GLU A 64 0.95 -3.56 12.91
C GLU A 64 0.09 -4.82 12.89
N VAL A 65 0.44 -5.78 12.04
CA VAL A 65 -0.27 -7.04 11.84
C VAL A 65 0.62 -8.20 12.25
N THR A 66 0.10 -9.10 13.08
CA THR A 66 0.85 -10.27 13.55
C THR A 66 -0.02 -11.51 13.51
N TYR A 67 0.41 -12.51 12.73
CA TYR A 67 -0.21 -13.82 12.66
C TYR A 67 0.78 -14.89 13.13
N LYS A 68 0.52 -15.53 14.24
CA LYS A 68 1.23 -16.74 14.65
C LYS A 68 0.81 -17.93 13.76
N PRO A 69 1.59 -19.02 13.70
CA PRO A 69 1.17 -20.23 12.98
C PRO A 69 -0.24 -20.67 13.38
N GLY A 70 -1.13 -20.85 12.41
CA GLY A 70 -2.51 -21.25 12.60
C GLY A 70 -3.50 -20.10 12.87
N ASP A 71 -3.05 -18.88 13.21
CA ASP A 71 -3.94 -17.72 13.39
C ASP A 71 -4.72 -17.42 12.10
N SER A 72 -5.96 -16.97 12.29
CA SER A 72 -6.88 -16.68 11.21
C SER A 72 -7.72 -15.44 11.55
N SER A 73 -7.88 -14.52 10.61
CA SER A 73 -8.75 -13.36 10.77
C SER A 73 -10.20 -13.69 10.37
N ALA A 74 -11.14 -12.95 10.94
CA ALA A 74 -12.47 -12.82 10.36
C ALA A 74 -12.38 -12.06 9.01
N TRP A 75 -13.47 -12.09 8.22
CA TRP A 75 -13.60 -11.32 7.01
C TRP A 75 -13.54 -9.82 7.30
N HIS A 76 -12.69 -9.09 6.57
CA HIS A 76 -12.46 -7.67 6.77
C HIS A 76 -12.05 -6.97 5.46
N SER A 77 -12.02 -5.67 5.49
CA SER A 77 -11.65 -4.82 4.37
C SER A 77 -10.54 -3.85 4.73
N HIS A 78 -9.76 -3.51 3.71
CA HIS A 78 -8.76 -2.46 3.73
C HIS A 78 -9.10 -1.42 2.64
N PRO A 79 -8.78 -0.12 2.83
CA PRO A 79 -8.63 0.82 1.72
C PRO A 79 -7.39 0.47 0.89
N ASP A 80 -6.97 1.31 -0.06
CA ASP A 80 -5.66 1.15 -0.70
C ASP A 80 -4.54 1.25 0.35
N TYR A 81 -3.49 0.43 0.20
CA TYR A 81 -2.47 0.33 1.24
C TYR A 81 -1.11 -0.14 0.72
N ALA A 82 -0.06 0.25 1.42
CA ALA A 82 1.28 -0.32 1.28
C ALA A 82 1.52 -1.41 2.33
N ILE A 83 2.33 -2.39 1.98
CA ILE A 83 2.74 -3.54 2.80
C ILE A 83 4.26 -3.54 2.93
N TYR A 84 4.75 -3.74 4.14
CA TYR A 84 6.13 -4.15 4.42
C TYR A 84 6.13 -5.38 5.32
N ALA A 85 6.71 -6.49 4.86
CA ALA A 85 6.87 -7.70 5.67
C ALA A 85 8.08 -7.57 6.60
N ALA A 86 7.84 -7.28 7.87
CA ALA A 86 8.88 -7.17 8.88
C ALA A 86 9.42 -8.57 9.29
N GLU A 87 8.55 -9.57 9.29
CA GLU A 87 8.90 -10.99 9.43
C GLU A 87 8.10 -11.77 8.40
N GLY A 88 8.79 -12.57 7.58
CA GLY A 88 8.18 -13.35 6.52
C GLY A 88 7.49 -14.61 7.04
N GLY A 89 6.53 -15.10 6.25
CA GLY A 89 5.77 -16.32 6.54
C GLY A 89 4.88 -16.72 5.38
N THR A 90 4.18 -17.84 5.51
CA THR A 90 3.24 -18.34 4.51
C THR A 90 1.81 -18.12 5.00
N ALA A 91 1.00 -17.47 4.19
CA ALA A 91 -0.40 -17.24 4.50
C ALA A 91 -1.32 -17.59 3.33
N THR A 92 -2.50 -18.09 3.65
CA THR A 92 -3.58 -18.28 2.69
C THR A 92 -4.58 -17.14 2.80
N PHE A 93 -4.85 -16.50 1.67
CA PHE A 93 -5.83 -15.45 1.47
C PHE A 93 -7.10 -16.06 0.89
N TYR A 94 -8.24 -15.71 1.43
CA TYR A 94 -9.56 -16.15 0.97
C TYR A 94 -10.33 -14.95 0.43
N GLY A 95 -10.66 -14.96 -0.86
CA GLY A 95 -11.51 -13.98 -1.53
C GLY A 95 -12.99 -14.38 -1.53
N LYS A 96 -13.90 -13.41 -1.69
CA LYS A 96 -15.37 -13.63 -1.71
C LYS A 96 -15.87 -14.57 -2.80
N ASP A 97 -15.17 -14.61 -3.91
CA ASP A 97 -15.45 -15.44 -5.08
C ASP A 97 -15.07 -16.91 -4.87
N GLY A 98 -14.66 -17.28 -3.65
CA GLY A 98 -14.15 -18.60 -3.32
C GLY A 98 -12.67 -18.78 -3.69
N LEU A 99 -12.03 -17.75 -4.21
CA LEU A 99 -10.58 -17.80 -4.47
C LEU A 99 -9.83 -18.06 -3.18
N LYS A 100 -8.89 -18.99 -3.29
CA LYS A 100 -7.95 -19.34 -2.23
C LYS A 100 -6.55 -19.22 -2.82
N MET A 101 -5.75 -18.31 -2.28
CA MET A 101 -4.40 -18.05 -2.76
C MET A 101 -3.41 -18.17 -1.60
N GLU A 102 -2.51 -19.13 -1.70
CA GLU A 102 -1.40 -19.25 -0.76
C GLU A 102 -0.20 -18.44 -1.26
N ASN A 103 0.34 -17.62 -0.40
CA ASN A 103 1.49 -16.79 -0.68
C ASN A 103 2.56 -16.97 0.39
N GLU A 104 3.79 -17.22 -0.06
CA GLU A 104 4.99 -17.07 0.76
C GLU A 104 5.46 -15.61 0.66
N MET A 105 5.46 -14.92 1.78
CA MET A 105 5.95 -13.55 1.90
C MET A 105 7.32 -13.57 2.58
N LYS A 106 8.37 -13.15 1.88
CA LYS A 106 9.72 -13.07 2.44
C LYS A 106 9.87 -11.82 3.31
N THR A 107 10.68 -11.87 4.36
CA THR A 107 11.07 -10.68 5.11
C THR A 107 11.64 -9.63 4.16
N GLY A 108 11.20 -8.39 4.29
CA GLY A 108 11.58 -7.28 3.40
C GLY A 108 10.69 -7.13 2.16
N THR A 109 9.71 -8.01 1.93
CA THR A 109 8.74 -7.85 0.83
C THR A 109 7.99 -6.54 0.97
N ILE A 110 7.91 -5.78 -0.13
CA ILE A 110 7.18 -4.51 -0.25
C ILE A 110 6.17 -4.65 -1.38
N MET A 111 4.94 -4.21 -1.12
CA MET A 111 3.85 -4.17 -2.12
C MET A 111 2.96 -2.96 -1.87
N VAL A 112 2.29 -2.48 -2.92
CA VAL A 112 1.15 -1.57 -2.83
C VAL A 112 -0.05 -2.27 -3.45
N ARG A 113 -1.19 -2.22 -2.79
CA ARG A 113 -2.40 -2.93 -3.19
C ARG A 113 -3.62 -2.02 -3.19
N HIS A 114 -4.56 -2.33 -4.08
CA HIS A 114 -5.91 -1.77 -4.00
C HIS A 114 -6.63 -2.24 -2.75
N GLY A 115 -7.60 -1.46 -2.32
CA GLY A 115 -8.52 -1.85 -1.28
C GLY A 115 -9.18 -3.19 -1.59
N GLU A 116 -9.25 -4.07 -0.61
CA GLU A 116 -9.79 -5.42 -0.78
C GLU A 116 -10.60 -5.88 0.43
N PHE A 117 -11.42 -6.91 0.22
CA PHE A 117 -12.17 -7.61 1.26
C PHE A 117 -11.78 -9.09 1.24
N HIS A 118 -11.23 -9.56 2.34
CA HIS A 118 -10.70 -10.91 2.46
C HIS A 118 -10.72 -11.44 3.89
N SER A 119 -10.36 -12.70 4.07
CA SER A 119 -9.84 -13.24 5.32
C SER A 119 -8.47 -13.87 5.07
N VAL A 120 -7.65 -13.96 6.12
CA VAL A 120 -6.27 -14.47 6.03
C VAL A 120 -6.04 -15.52 7.10
N LYS A 121 -5.32 -16.58 6.75
CA LYS A 121 -4.84 -17.59 7.70
C LYS A 121 -3.34 -17.78 7.52
N ASN A 122 -2.58 -17.71 8.59
CA ASN A 122 -1.19 -18.15 8.57
C ASN A 122 -1.14 -19.69 8.49
N THR A 123 -0.77 -20.19 7.30
CA THR A 123 -0.63 -21.64 7.03
C THR A 123 0.82 -22.11 7.12
N GLY A 124 1.74 -21.18 7.40
CA GLY A 124 3.16 -21.47 7.60
C GLY A 124 3.49 -21.93 9.03
N LYS A 125 4.78 -22.10 9.27
CA LYS A 125 5.34 -22.55 10.56
C LYS A 125 5.98 -21.40 11.36
N THR A 126 6.07 -20.20 10.79
CA THR A 126 6.69 -19.02 11.38
C THR A 126 5.66 -17.91 11.61
N THR A 127 5.90 -17.03 12.56
CA THR A 127 5.11 -15.81 12.72
C THR A 127 5.28 -14.93 11.47
N LEU A 128 4.15 -14.48 10.93
CA LEU A 128 4.11 -13.46 9.89
C LEU A 128 3.86 -12.11 10.56
N LYS A 129 4.78 -11.15 10.39
CA LYS A 129 4.60 -9.79 10.89
C LYS A 129 4.68 -8.79 9.73
N VAL A 130 3.63 -7.99 9.59
CA VAL A 130 3.47 -7.05 8.48
C VAL A 130 3.13 -5.66 9.02
N ILE A 131 3.73 -4.64 8.43
CA ILE A 131 3.34 -3.25 8.64
C ILE A 131 2.52 -2.83 7.44
N LEU A 132 1.28 -2.41 7.69
CA LEU A 132 0.39 -1.83 6.69
C LEU A 132 0.37 -0.32 6.87
N VAL A 133 0.42 0.40 5.75
CA VAL A 133 0.12 1.82 5.69
C VAL A 133 -1.11 1.98 4.81
N GLU A 134 -2.26 2.16 5.43
CA GLU A 134 -3.56 2.32 4.78
C GLU A 134 -3.82 3.79 4.45
N VAL A 135 -4.39 4.05 3.28
CA VAL A 135 -4.61 5.40 2.74
C VAL A 135 -6.10 5.64 2.52
N ASN A 136 -6.73 6.35 3.45
CA ASN A 136 -8.13 6.78 3.41
C ASN A 136 -8.30 8.16 2.74
N ARG A 137 -7.61 8.36 1.62
CA ARG A 137 -7.66 9.60 0.84
C ARG A 137 -8.21 9.34 -0.55
N PRO A 138 -8.92 10.31 -1.17
CA PRO A 138 -9.38 10.16 -2.54
C PRO A 138 -8.20 10.06 -3.52
N MET A 139 -8.44 9.45 -4.67
CA MET A 139 -7.49 9.52 -5.78
C MET A 139 -7.34 10.97 -6.23
N GLY A 140 -6.14 11.34 -6.64
CA GLY A 140 -5.80 12.68 -7.06
C GLY A 140 -4.32 12.99 -6.74
N THR A 141 -3.94 14.24 -6.90
CA THR A 141 -2.55 14.69 -6.66
C THR A 141 -2.57 15.88 -5.71
N MET A 142 -1.80 15.80 -4.63
CA MET A 142 -1.54 16.94 -3.77
C MET A 142 -0.30 17.70 -4.25
N ALA A 143 -0.28 19.01 -3.99
CA ALA A 143 0.91 19.83 -4.24
C ALA A 143 1.98 19.57 -3.18
N TRP A 144 3.21 19.36 -3.62
CA TRP A 144 4.41 19.28 -2.78
C TRP A 144 5.64 19.67 -3.60
N ASP A 145 6.78 19.86 -2.98
CA ASP A 145 8.00 20.32 -3.65
C ASP A 145 8.70 19.17 -4.41
N ALA A 146 8.08 18.71 -5.50
CA ALA A 146 8.59 17.62 -6.33
C ALA A 146 9.89 18.00 -7.12
N ALA A 147 10.26 19.26 -7.16
CA ALA A 147 11.54 19.68 -7.76
C ALA A 147 12.71 19.19 -6.91
N ASN A 148 12.55 19.18 -5.60
CA ASN A 148 13.52 18.71 -4.61
C ASN A 148 13.22 17.31 -4.09
N ASP A 149 12.58 16.47 -4.88
CA ASP A 149 12.28 15.07 -4.55
C ASP A 149 13.52 14.33 -4.04
N ALA A 150 13.38 13.61 -2.92
CA ALA A 150 14.46 12.86 -2.27
C ALA A 150 15.17 11.88 -3.21
N VAL A 151 14.41 11.21 -4.11
CA VAL A 151 14.97 10.26 -5.07
C VAL A 151 15.81 10.97 -6.14
N LYS A 152 15.43 12.19 -6.54
CA LYS A 152 16.20 13.01 -7.49
C LYS A 152 17.46 13.58 -6.84
N VAL A 153 17.33 14.09 -5.62
CA VAL A 153 18.41 14.81 -4.92
C VAL A 153 19.40 13.86 -4.24
N ALA A 154 18.92 12.74 -3.71
CA ALA A 154 19.70 11.80 -2.91
C ALA A 154 19.39 10.33 -3.22
N GLY A 155 19.29 9.97 -4.51
CA GLY A 155 18.91 8.64 -4.98
C GLY A 155 19.86 7.50 -4.60
N ASN A 156 21.04 7.80 -4.09
CA ASN A 156 21.93 6.81 -3.47
C ASN A 156 21.47 6.38 -2.07
N LEU A 157 20.65 7.21 -1.40
CA LEU A 157 20.14 7.01 -0.03
C LEU A 157 18.66 6.61 -0.01
N TYR A 158 17.90 7.00 -1.04
CA TYR A 158 16.47 6.76 -1.22
C TYR A 158 16.22 5.96 -2.50
N LYS A 159 15.68 4.76 -2.38
CA LYS A 159 15.37 3.90 -3.54
C LYS A 159 13.89 3.60 -3.60
N VAL A 160 13.28 3.82 -4.76
CA VAL A 160 11.88 3.45 -5.01
C VAL A 160 11.78 1.93 -5.03
N ALA A 161 10.92 1.38 -4.18
CA ALA A 161 10.57 -0.03 -4.13
C ALA A 161 9.22 -0.31 -4.80
N ALA A 162 8.27 0.63 -4.71
CA ALA A 162 6.97 0.60 -5.37
C ALA A 162 6.47 2.03 -5.57
N ASP A 163 5.73 2.29 -6.67
CA ASP A 163 5.11 3.58 -6.96
C ASP A 163 3.85 3.35 -7.79
N THR A 164 2.71 3.38 -7.15
CA THR A 164 1.40 3.23 -7.80
C THR A 164 0.29 3.75 -6.87
N LEU A 165 -0.89 3.99 -7.40
CA LEU A 165 -2.07 4.44 -6.62
C LEU A 165 -1.84 5.75 -5.83
N GLY A 166 -0.88 6.60 -6.23
CA GLY A 166 -0.49 7.77 -5.45
C GLY A 166 0.15 7.42 -4.10
N ILE A 167 0.68 6.20 -3.99
CA ILE A 167 1.44 5.67 -2.86
C ILE A 167 2.80 5.24 -3.37
N ARG A 168 3.87 5.88 -2.91
CA ARG A 168 5.25 5.55 -3.25
C ARG A 168 5.98 5.02 -2.03
N VAL A 169 6.63 3.88 -2.15
CA VAL A 169 7.40 3.27 -1.06
C VAL A 169 8.88 3.40 -1.34
N LEU A 170 9.60 4.05 -0.44
CA LEU A 170 11.04 4.25 -0.49
C LEU A 170 11.74 3.39 0.56
N GLN A 171 12.84 2.79 0.14
CA GLN A 171 13.83 2.21 1.05
C GLN A 171 14.89 3.25 1.35
N ILE A 172 15.09 3.54 2.63
CA ILE A 172 16.07 4.49 3.14
C ILE A 172 17.26 3.75 3.72
N ASN A 173 18.49 4.21 3.37
CA ASN A 173 19.71 3.62 3.89
C ASN A 173 20.81 4.67 4.05
N TYR A 174 21.14 5.02 5.30
CA TYR A 174 22.24 5.92 5.65
C TYR A 174 23.27 5.19 6.49
N LYS A 175 24.47 4.97 5.97
CA LYS A 175 25.59 4.50 6.78
C LYS A 175 26.04 5.60 7.75
N PRO A 176 26.78 5.26 8.83
CA PRO A 176 27.37 6.27 9.72
C PRO A 176 28.11 7.38 8.95
N GLY A 177 27.82 8.62 9.29
CA GLY A 177 28.42 9.81 8.67
C GLY A 177 27.80 10.26 7.35
N GLN A 178 27.00 9.45 6.68
CA GLN A 178 26.33 9.85 5.44
C GLN A 178 25.29 10.94 5.68
N SER A 179 25.15 11.84 4.71
CA SER A 179 24.16 12.92 4.72
C SER A 179 23.54 13.10 3.34
N SER A 180 22.29 13.54 3.31
CA SER A 180 21.63 14.02 2.10
C SER A 180 21.77 15.54 1.95
N ALA A 181 21.64 16.03 0.73
CA ALA A 181 21.31 17.43 0.50
C ALA A 181 19.86 17.72 0.95
N LEU A 182 19.47 18.99 0.94
CA LEU A 182 18.10 19.42 1.22
C LEU A 182 17.16 18.80 0.18
N HIS A 183 16.14 18.10 0.64
CA HIS A 183 15.17 17.39 -0.21
C HIS A 183 13.78 17.41 0.43
N SER A 184 12.77 17.06 -0.35
CA SER A 184 11.37 17.17 0.06
C SER A 184 10.66 15.83 -0.07
N HIS A 185 9.66 15.65 0.79
CA HIS A 185 8.70 14.54 0.78
C HIS A 185 7.27 15.09 0.81
N PRO A 186 6.28 14.42 0.18
CA PRO A 186 4.88 14.64 0.49
C PRO A 186 4.54 14.11 1.89
N ASP A 187 3.26 14.13 2.27
CA ASP A 187 2.81 13.46 3.50
C ASP A 187 3.24 12.00 3.49
N ASN A 188 3.66 11.49 4.65
CA ASN A 188 4.33 10.20 4.69
C ASN A 188 4.12 9.43 6.00
N ALA A 189 4.40 8.13 5.92
CA ALA A 189 4.51 7.23 7.07
C ALA A 189 5.88 6.54 7.07
N LEU A 190 6.56 6.53 8.20
CA LEU A 190 7.88 5.95 8.40
C LEU A 190 7.80 4.69 9.27
N TYR A 191 8.54 3.65 8.88
CA TYR A 191 8.85 2.49 9.71
C TYR A 191 10.36 2.28 9.78
N VAL A 192 10.95 2.28 10.98
CA VAL A 192 12.39 2.13 11.20
C VAL A 192 12.78 0.65 11.30
N ILE A 193 13.58 0.16 10.35
CA ILE A 193 14.09 -1.22 10.31
C ILE A 193 15.34 -1.38 11.20
N GLU A 194 16.30 -0.46 11.04
CA GLU A 194 17.53 -0.39 11.84
C GLU A 194 17.67 1.03 12.35
N GLY A 195 17.76 1.17 13.66
CA GLY A 195 17.83 2.46 14.32
C GLY A 195 19.22 3.07 14.31
N SER A 196 19.26 4.40 14.37
CA SER A 196 20.48 5.20 14.52
C SER A 196 20.13 6.60 15.02
N LYS A 197 21.13 7.45 15.24
CA LYS A 197 20.95 8.85 15.61
C LYS A 197 21.02 9.73 14.38
N GLY A 198 19.90 10.38 14.03
CA GLY A 198 19.78 11.29 12.88
C GLY A 198 19.80 12.75 13.30
N GLU A 199 20.57 13.59 12.62
CA GLU A 199 20.44 15.05 12.65
C GLU A 199 19.61 15.50 11.44
N PHE A 200 18.47 16.10 11.68
CA PHE A 200 17.55 16.65 10.69
C PHE A 200 17.70 18.16 10.66
N THR A 201 17.92 18.74 9.48
CA THR A 201 18.03 20.19 9.31
C THR A 201 16.91 20.66 8.40
N ASP A 202 16.03 21.53 8.87
CA ASP A 202 14.92 22.10 8.09
C ASP A 202 15.37 23.19 7.10
N LYS A 203 14.43 23.70 6.29
CA LYS A 203 14.68 24.79 5.32
C LYS A 203 15.26 26.06 5.97
N ALA A 204 14.97 26.32 7.25
CA ALA A 204 15.46 27.48 7.97
C ALA A 204 16.84 27.25 8.59
N GLY A 205 17.43 26.07 8.42
CA GLY A 205 18.71 25.69 9.00
C GLY A 205 18.64 25.23 10.45
N LYS A 206 17.43 25.10 11.03
CA LYS A 206 17.26 24.59 12.39
C LYS A 206 17.54 23.09 12.42
N LYS A 207 18.41 22.69 13.32
CA LYS A 207 18.82 21.32 13.54
C LYS A 207 18.03 20.68 14.67
N THR A 208 17.55 19.45 14.44
CA THR A 208 16.92 18.60 15.44
C THR A 208 17.57 17.23 15.41
N VAL A 209 17.98 16.75 16.57
CA VAL A 209 18.57 15.42 16.70
C VAL A 209 17.52 14.44 17.21
N VAL A 210 17.32 13.35 16.47
CA VAL A 210 16.35 12.30 16.80
C VAL A 210 17.06 10.96 16.92
N GLU A 211 16.80 10.24 18.00
CA GLU A 211 17.20 8.84 18.13
C GLU A 211 16.11 7.96 17.55
N LEU A 212 16.35 7.45 16.36
CA LEU A 212 15.46 6.51 15.69
C LEU A 212 15.68 5.11 16.24
N LYS A 213 14.66 4.49 16.81
CA LYS A 213 14.72 3.13 17.37
C LYS A 213 14.10 2.14 16.39
N LYS A 214 14.67 0.92 16.31
CA LYS A 214 14.06 -0.18 15.54
C LYS A 214 12.59 -0.37 15.94
N GLY A 215 11.72 -0.48 14.95
CA GLY A 215 10.28 -0.63 15.13
C GLY A 215 9.52 0.68 15.36
N MET A 216 10.21 1.84 15.42
CA MET A 216 9.56 3.15 15.51
C MET A 216 8.73 3.41 14.25
N MET A 217 7.52 3.95 14.45
CA MET A 217 6.57 4.29 13.39
C MET A 217 6.04 5.69 13.61
N MET A 218 5.95 6.47 12.54
CA MET A 218 5.49 7.87 12.58
C MET A 218 4.71 8.21 11.31
N ILE A 219 3.76 9.13 11.43
CA ILE A 219 3.11 9.79 10.29
C ILE A 219 3.49 11.25 10.37
N GLY A 220 3.94 11.82 9.27
CA GLY A 220 4.33 13.22 9.15
C GLY A 220 3.72 13.92 7.94
N PRO A 221 3.55 15.25 8.03
CA PRO A 221 3.14 16.08 6.90
C PRO A 221 4.26 16.20 5.87
N ALA A 222 3.92 16.74 4.69
CA ALA A 222 4.90 17.14 3.68
C ALA A 222 5.96 18.06 4.31
N GLU A 223 7.23 17.73 4.07
CA GLU A 223 8.35 18.45 4.67
C GLU A 223 9.53 18.59 3.72
N THR A 224 10.42 19.51 4.03
CA THR A 224 11.70 19.70 3.35
C THR A 224 12.80 19.75 4.39
N HIS A 225 13.77 18.87 4.27
CA HIS A 225 14.88 18.74 5.21
C HIS A 225 16.13 18.15 4.55
N SER A 226 17.24 18.22 5.25
CA SER A 226 18.40 17.34 5.03
C SER A 226 18.59 16.45 6.24
N VAL A 227 19.15 15.27 6.02
CA VAL A 227 19.39 14.29 7.08
C VAL A 227 20.86 13.91 7.11
N LYS A 228 21.45 13.80 8.32
CA LYS A 228 22.77 13.24 8.53
C LYS A 228 22.68 12.12 9.58
N ASN A 229 23.21 10.95 9.26
CA ASN A 229 23.36 9.90 10.26
C ASN A 229 24.60 10.23 11.11
N ILE A 230 24.37 10.70 12.35
CA ILE A 230 25.42 11.04 13.33
C ILE A 230 25.65 9.92 14.35
N GLY A 231 24.97 8.79 14.20
CA GLY A 231 25.16 7.60 15.02
C GLY A 231 26.25 6.68 14.48
N THR A 232 26.43 5.55 15.15
CA THR A 232 27.47 4.55 14.83
C THR A 232 26.92 3.34 14.06
N THR A 233 25.60 3.24 13.92
CA THR A 233 24.90 2.17 13.22
C THR A 233 24.31 2.67 11.91
N THR A 234 24.03 1.76 10.98
CA THR A 234 23.28 2.10 9.77
C THR A 234 21.82 2.44 10.14
N MET A 235 21.32 3.54 9.59
CA MET A 235 19.90 3.92 9.68
C MET A 235 19.18 3.37 8.46
N LYS A 236 18.26 2.42 8.65
CA LYS A 236 17.40 1.87 7.59
C LYS A 236 15.94 2.06 7.93
N ALA A 237 15.16 2.49 6.97
CA ALA A 237 13.73 2.67 7.14
C ALA A 237 12.97 2.40 5.82
N ILE A 238 11.67 2.17 5.97
CA ILE A 238 10.68 2.25 4.90
C ILE A 238 9.93 3.56 5.08
N LEU A 239 9.88 4.37 4.03
CA LEU A 239 9.07 5.57 3.95
C LEU A 239 7.97 5.35 2.93
N VAL A 240 6.73 5.46 3.35
CA VAL A 240 5.56 5.41 2.48
C VAL A 240 5.08 6.83 2.27
N GLU A 241 5.26 7.36 1.08
CA GLU A 241 4.86 8.69 0.66
C GLU A 241 3.48 8.67 0.02
N ILE A 242 2.65 9.61 0.39
CA ILE A 242 1.27 9.71 -0.09
C ILE A 242 1.08 11.03 -0.84
N SER A 243 0.96 10.97 -2.15
CA SER A 243 0.72 12.13 -3.02
C SER A 243 -0.77 12.40 -3.29
N ARG A 244 -1.68 11.76 -2.56
CA ARG A 244 -3.12 11.97 -2.62
C ARG A 244 -3.56 13.16 -1.76
N PRO A 245 -4.55 13.96 -2.19
CA PRO A 245 -5.07 15.06 -1.40
C PRO A 245 -5.78 14.56 -0.12
N MET A 246 -5.79 15.37 0.92
CA MET A 246 -6.69 15.17 2.06
C MET A 246 -8.13 15.38 1.62
N LYS A 247 -9.07 14.76 2.32
CA LYS A 247 -10.51 14.96 2.10
C LYS A 247 -10.94 16.37 2.52
#